data_9f090695d124c0cc90c91bbaacea797d
#
_entry.id   9f090695d124c0cc90c91bbaacea797d
#
_cell.length_a   1.000
_cell.length_b   1.000
_cell.length_c   1.000
_cell.angle_alpha   90.00
_cell.angle_beta   90.00
_cell.angle_gamma   90.00
#
_symmetry.space_group_name_H-M   'P 1'
#
loop_
_entity.id
_entity.type
_entity.pdbx_description
1 polymer ?
#
loop_
_entity_poly.entity_id
_entity_poly.type
_entity_poly.pdbx_seq_one_letter_code
_entity_poly.pdbx_strand_id
1 'polypeptide(L)'
;MKYKISVVVCVKNEEARLEECLKRVQMNEPDEIIVVDGDSSDRTAEIAYKYTDHVITTHKSNLTRDRQIGLNAARNEYIAMIDGDHRLEKGDLELLLKDLLDNKFVIVQSQLKSFSNMNWMNRGEEQMWDLFHNIPGPKQMIGVAPAMYRKSIFERILFDDRITKTIDDTDFIYRLSRLPDVRYGIGNTKIAQLHTDAYRDYIKKFKWYGIGDGEFCIKHRNRAPSMWFHLLIRYPLLYPVRAILKRKIYAAGYCFLQGLIRARWMVVTSMKKAA
;
A
#
# COMPACT_ATOMS: atom_id res chain seq x y z
N MET A 1 -20.95 -16.04 -15.70
CA MET A 1 -19.55 -15.89 -16.19
C MET A 1 -18.68 -15.71 -14.96
N LYS A 2 -17.65 -16.52 -14.80
CA LYS A 2 -16.65 -16.29 -13.75
C LYS A 2 -15.78 -15.10 -14.22
N TYR A 3 -15.69 -14.05 -13.41
CA TYR A 3 -14.80 -12.91 -13.70
C TYR A 3 -13.33 -13.38 -13.68
N LYS A 4 -12.53 -12.82 -14.58
CA LYS A 4 -11.10 -13.14 -14.67
C LYS A 4 -10.27 -12.10 -13.92
N ILE A 5 -9.34 -12.59 -13.11
CA ILE A 5 -8.49 -11.76 -12.23
C ILE A 5 -7.02 -12.00 -12.55
N SER A 6 -6.27 -10.92 -12.81
CA SER A 6 -4.81 -10.93 -12.78
C SER A 6 -4.34 -10.49 -11.39
N VAL A 7 -3.37 -11.20 -10.81
CA VAL A 7 -2.70 -10.76 -9.58
C VAL A 7 -1.31 -10.24 -9.92
N VAL A 8 -1.00 -9.03 -9.49
CA VAL A 8 0.32 -8.40 -9.63
C VAL A 8 0.99 -8.33 -8.28
N VAL A 9 2.21 -8.87 -8.19
CA VAL A 9 3.03 -8.87 -6.97
C VAL A 9 4.37 -8.21 -7.28
N CYS A 10 4.63 -7.04 -6.68
CA CYS A 10 5.90 -6.33 -6.83
C CYS A 10 6.79 -6.59 -5.62
N VAL A 11 8.01 -7.06 -5.86
CA VAL A 11 8.92 -7.51 -4.80
C VAL A 11 10.36 -7.08 -5.05
N LYS A 12 11.10 -6.95 -3.95
CA LYS A 12 12.55 -6.76 -3.96
C LYS A 12 13.16 -7.29 -2.68
N ASN A 13 14.04 -8.30 -2.79
CA ASN A 13 14.72 -8.94 -1.66
C ASN A 13 13.70 -9.46 -0.61
N GLU A 14 12.77 -10.28 -1.06
CA GLU A 14 11.66 -10.82 -0.26
C GLU A 14 11.71 -12.35 -0.13
N GLU A 15 12.89 -12.99 -0.28
CA GLU A 15 13.03 -14.46 -0.22
C GLU A 15 12.41 -15.08 1.03
N ALA A 16 12.45 -14.37 2.16
CA ALA A 16 11.91 -14.87 3.43
C ALA A 16 10.36 -14.88 3.49
N ARG A 17 9.67 -14.15 2.61
CA ARG A 17 8.22 -13.92 2.71
C ARG A 17 7.45 -14.26 1.45
N LEU A 18 8.10 -14.22 0.30
CA LEU A 18 7.44 -14.32 -1.00
C LEU A 18 6.78 -15.68 -1.22
N GLU A 19 7.42 -16.77 -0.81
CA GLU A 19 6.88 -18.13 -1.04
C GLU A 19 5.50 -18.32 -0.40
N GLU A 20 5.35 -17.91 0.85
CA GLU A 20 4.05 -18.00 1.55
C GLU A 20 3.01 -17.02 0.95
N CYS A 21 3.44 -15.85 0.48
CA CYS A 21 2.57 -14.91 -0.22
C CYS A 21 2.01 -15.54 -1.51
N LEU A 22 2.88 -16.05 -2.38
CA LEU A 22 2.48 -16.62 -3.67
C LEU A 22 1.65 -17.91 -3.52
N LYS A 23 1.98 -18.75 -2.55
CA LYS A 23 1.16 -19.92 -2.20
C LYS A 23 -0.27 -19.52 -1.85
N ARG A 24 -0.44 -18.47 -1.05
CA ARG A 24 -1.77 -17.96 -0.67
C ARG A 24 -2.49 -17.26 -1.83
N VAL A 25 -1.76 -16.58 -2.70
CA VAL A 25 -2.32 -16.07 -3.96
C VAL A 25 -2.83 -17.22 -4.81
N GLN A 26 -2.04 -18.27 -5.01
CA GLN A 26 -2.41 -19.44 -5.82
C GLN A 26 -3.62 -20.19 -5.24
N MET A 27 -3.81 -20.26 -3.92
CA MET A 27 -4.99 -20.83 -3.27
C MET A 27 -6.30 -20.13 -3.66
N ASN A 28 -6.24 -18.90 -4.15
CA ASN A 28 -7.39 -18.14 -4.65
C ASN A 28 -7.65 -18.36 -6.15
N GLU A 29 -6.88 -19.22 -6.81
CA GLU A 29 -7.07 -19.62 -8.20
C GLU A 29 -7.23 -18.44 -9.18
N PRO A 30 -6.35 -17.41 -9.16
CA PRO A 30 -6.41 -16.34 -10.12
C PRO A 30 -6.15 -16.85 -11.55
N ASP A 31 -6.67 -16.16 -12.57
CA ASP A 31 -6.42 -16.52 -13.97
C ASP A 31 -4.99 -16.18 -14.42
N GLU A 32 -4.30 -15.29 -13.70
CA GLU A 32 -2.94 -14.87 -14.01
C GLU A 32 -2.23 -14.38 -12.75
N ILE A 33 -0.97 -14.79 -12.58
CA ILE A 33 -0.06 -14.26 -11.56
C ILE A 33 1.14 -13.63 -12.28
N ILE A 34 1.42 -12.37 -11.99
CA ILE A 34 2.54 -11.61 -12.52
C ILE A 34 3.41 -11.19 -11.33
N VAL A 35 4.67 -11.57 -11.35
CA VAL A 35 5.63 -11.09 -10.35
C VAL A 35 6.58 -10.10 -11.01
N VAL A 36 6.69 -8.91 -10.44
CA VAL A 36 7.67 -7.92 -10.87
C VAL A 36 8.78 -7.87 -9.82
N ASP A 37 9.95 -8.36 -10.21
CA ASP A 37 11.15 -8.38 -9.37
C ASP A 37 12.01 -7.14 -9.62
N GLY A 38 12.13 -6.31 -8.61
CA GLY A 38 12.88 -5.04 -8.62
C GLY A 38 14.40 -5.20 -8.57
N ASP A 39 14.99 -6.16 -9.30
CA ASP A 39 16.42 -6.47 -9.29
C ASP A 39 16.88 -6.99 -7.91
N SER A 40 16.29 -8.08 -7.47
CA SER A 40 16.64 -8.73 -6.21
C SER A 40 18.01 -9.41 -6.30
N SER A 41 18.75 -9.35 -5.20
CA SER A 41 20.06 -9.98 -5.06
C SER A 41 20.03 -11.30 -4.26
N ASP A 42 18.85 -11.65 -3.75
CA ASP A 42 18.57 -12.88 -3.01
C ASP A 42 17.79 -13.88 -3.91
N ARG A 43 17.20 -14.91 -3.31
CA ARG A 43 16.47 -15.95 -4.04
C ARG A 43 15.04 -15.56 -4.44
N THR A 44 14.67 -14.29 -4.37
CA THR A 44 13.31 -13.79 -4.67
C THR A 44 12.83 -14.23 -6.05
N ALA A 45 13.63 -14.00 -7.11
CA ALA A 45 13.26 -14.39 -8.47
C ALA A 45 13.13 -15.91 -8.64
N GLU A 46 14.06 -16.69 -8.05
CA GLU A 46 14.00 -18.16 -8.05
C GLU A 46 12.68 -18.68 -7.43
N ILE A 47 12.26 -18.07 -6.32
CA ILE A 47 11.01 -18.41 -5.65
C ILE A 47 9.81 -18.06 -6.54
N ALA A 48 9.82 -16.89 -7.18
CA ALA A 48 8.73 -16.44 -8.06
C ALA A 48 8.48 -17.44 -9.20
N TYR A 49 9.53 -17.95 -9.84
CA TYR A 49 9.42 -18.91 -10.95
C TYR A 49 8.79 -20.26 -10.56
N LYS A 50 8.69 -20.61 -9.28
CA LYS A 50 7.95 -21.80 -8.82
C LYS A 50 6.44 -21.66 -8.93
N TYR A 51 5.93 -20.43 -9.03
CA TYR A 51 4.49 -20.11 -8.98
C TYR A 51 3.95 -19.56 -10.29
N THR A 52 4.79 -18.99 -11.13
CA THR A 52 4.39 -18.42 -12.42
C THR A 52 5.58 -18.31 -13.37
N ASP A 53 5.32 -18.49 -14.67
CA ASP A 53 6.30 -18.19 -15.72
C ASP A 53 6.31 -16.68 -16.08
N HIS A 54 5.36 -15.90 -15.56
CA HIS A 54 5.25 -14.48 -15.84
C HIS A 54 5.98 -13.66 -14.78
N VAL A 55 7.30 -13.81 -14.75
CA VAL A 55 8.21 -13.03 -13.88
C VAL A 55 8.93 -11.98 -14.73
N ILE A 56 8.83 -10.72 -14.31
CA ILE A 56 9.44 -9.57 -14.99
C ILE A 56 10.52 -9.00 -14.07
N THR A 57 11.79 -9.19 -14.43
CA THR A 57 12.89 -8.55 -13.70
C THR A 57 13.14 -7.15 -14.24
N THR A 58 13.17 -6.16 -13.36
CA THR A 58 13.45 -4.76 -13.72
C THR A 58 14.84 -4.35 -13.22
N HIS A 59 15.52 -3.49 -13.98
CA HIS A 59 16.84 -2.99 -13.58
C HIS A 59 16.78 -1.50 -13.28
N LYS A 60 17.45 -1.08 -12.18
CA LYS A 60 17.51 0.33 -11.75
C LYS A 60 16.13 0.98 -11.66
N SER A 61 15.14 0.22 -11.25
CA SER A 61 13.76 0.64 -11.12
C SER A 61 13.43 1.08 -9.68
N ASN A 62 12.22 1.54 -9.47
CA ASN A 62 11.62 1.82 -8.17
C ASN A 62 10.25 1.17 -8.08
N LEU A 63 9.71 1.02 -6.87
CA LEU A 63 8.44 0.36 -6.63
C LEU A 63 7.29 0.92 -7.47
N THR A 64 7.24 2.24 -7.65
CA THR A 64 6.19 2.93 -8.44
C THR A 64 6.20 2.49 -9.90
N ARG A 65 7.40 2.42 -10.49
CA ARG A 65 7.60 1.96 -11.86
C ARG A 65 7.32 0.47 -11.99
N ASP A 66 7.76 -0.33 -11.02
CA ASP A 66 7.52 -1.78 -11.02
C ASP A 66 6.02 -2.09 -10.96
N ARG A 67 5.26 -1.37 -10.12
CA ARG A 67 3.79 -1.46 -10.09
C ARG A 67 3.18 -1.16 -11.45
N GLN A 68 3.61 -0.07 -12.11
CA GLN A 68 3.08 0.27 -13.43
C GLN A 68 3.42 -0.79 -14.48
N ILE A 69 4.62 -1.37 -14.45
CA ILE A 69 5.02 -2.47 -15.35
C ILE A 69 4.11 -3.68 -15.15
N GLY A 70 3.88 -4.10 -13.91
CA GLY A 70 3.00 -5.23 -13.61
C GLY A 70 1.54 -4.99 -14.03
N LEU A 71 1.03 -3.78 -13.81
CA LEU A 71 -0.32 -3.40 -14.25
C LEU A 71 -0.47 -3.40 -15.77
N ASN A 72 0.54 -2.94 -16.50
CA ASN A 72 0.54 -2.96 -17.96
C ASN A 72 0.61 -4.39 -18.52
N ALA A 73 1.32 -5.28 -17.83
CA ALA A 73 1.44 -6.68 -18.24
C ALA A 73 0.17 -7.51 -17.99
N ALA A 74 -0.66 -7.09 -17.03
CA ALA A 74 -1.91 -7.77 -16.70
C ALA A 74 -2.89 -7.78 -17.88
N ARG A 75 -3.47 -8.95 -18.18
CA ARG A 75 -4.37 -9.14 -19.34
C ARG A 75 -5.84 -8.99 -19.00
N ASN A 76 -6.23 -9.28 -17.76
CA ASN A 76 -7.62 -9.34 -17.36
C ASN A 76 -8.21 -7.97 -16.96
N GLU A 77 -9.53 -7.86 -16.96
CA GLU A 77 -10.29 -6.64 -16.61
C GLU A 77 -10.09 -6.23 -15.15
N TYR A 78 -9.96 -7.22 -14.26
CA TYR A 78 -9.76 -6.99 -12.82
C TYR A 78 -8.35 -7.36 -12.44
N ILE A 79 -7.70 -6.45 -11.73
CA ILE A 79 -6.30 -6.61 -11.30
C ILE A 79 -6.23 -6.47 -9.79
N ALA A 80 -5.76 -7.50 -9.10
CA ALA A 80 -5.41 -7.41 -7.68
C ALA A 80 -3.93 -7.07 -7.53
N MET A 81 -3.60 -6.00 -6.83
CA MET A 81 -2.23 -5.68 -6.42
C MET A 81 -2.00 -6.16 -5.00
N ILE A 82 -1.00 -7.02 -4.83
CA ILE A 82 -0.65 -7.67 -3.56
C ILE A 82 0.84 -7.45 -3.32
N ASP A 83 1.24 -7.01 -2.14
CA ASP A 83 2.66 -6.91 -1.76
C ASP A 83 3.12 -8.22 -1.08
N GLY A 84 4.42 -8.51 -1.08
CA GLY A 84 5.00 -9.76 -0.59
C GLY A 84 4.75 -10.06 0.91
N ASP A 85 4.38 -9.06 1.68
CA ASP A 85 4.03 -9.15 3.10
C ASP A 85 2.53 -9.39 3.36
N HIS A 86 1.69 -9.46 2.33
CA HIS A 86 0.27 -9.78 2.48
C HIS A 86 0.03 -11.29 2.56
N ARG A 87 -1.01 -11.66 3.30
CA ARG A 87 -1.42 -13.05 3.52
C ARG A 87 -2.91 -13.19 3.25
N LEU A 88 -3.23 -13.64 2.05
CA LEU A 88 -4.61 -13.91 1.62
C LEU A 88 -5.11 -15.21 2.26
N GLU A 89 -6.41 -15.26 2.53
CA GLU A 89 -7.14 -16.47 2.81
C GLU A 89 -7.89 -16.92 1.55
N LYS A 90 -8.31 -18.18 1.50
CA LYS A 90 -9.07 -18.71 0.35
C LYS A 90 -10.39 -17.93 0.20
N GLY A 91 -10.64 -17.40 -1.00
CA GLY A 91 -11.82 -16.61 -1.33
C GLY A 91 -11.64 -15.09 -1.19
N ASP A 92 -10.50 -14.60 -0.67
CA ASP A 92 -10.28 -13.16 -0.49
C ASP A 92 -10.31 -12.38 -1.81
N LEU A 93 -9.80 -12.94 -2.92
CA LEU A 93 -9.86 -12.30 -4.22
C LEU A 93 -11.30 -12.15 -4.73
N GLU A 94 -12.14 -13.16 -4.55
CA GLU A 94 -13.56 -13.08 -4.93
C GLU A 94 -14.32 -12.07 -4.07
N LEU A 95 -14.04 -12.02 -2.77
CA LEU A 95 -14.65 -11.05 -1.84
C LEU A 95 -14.21 -9.62 -2.19
N LEU A 96 -12.94 -9.43 -2.50
CA LEU A 96 -12.41 -8.11 -2.88
C LEU A 96 -13.00 -7.64 -4.23
N LEU A 97 -13.17 -8.55 -5.19
CA LEU A 97 -13.88 -8.25 -6.44
C LEU A 97 -15.35 -7.91 -6.18
N LYS A 98 -16.02 -8.66 -5.31
CA LYS A 98 -17.40 -8.36 -4.91
C LYS A 98 -17.50 -6.98 -4.28
N ASP A 99 -16.59 -6.60 -3.37
CA ASP A 99 -16.53 -5.26 -2.78
C ASP A 99 -16.38 -4.17 -3.86
N LEU A 100 -15.55 -4.40 -4.88
CA LEU A 100 -15.38 -3.48 -6.01
C LEU A 100 -16.69 -3.29 -6.80
N LEU A 101 -17.37 -4.39 -7.12
CA LEU A 101 -18.57 -4.40 -7.96
C LEU A 101 -19.77 -3.80 -7.23
N ASP A 102 -20.06 -4.24 -6.01
CA ASP A 102 -21.21 -3.82 -5.21
C ASP A 102 -21.17 -2.30 -4.93
N ASN A 103 -19.99 -1.75 -4.66
CA ASN A 103 -19.81 -0.33 -4.41
C ASN A 103 -19.65 0.51 -5.69
N LYS A 104 -19.59 -0.13 -6.87
CA LYS A 104 -19.29 0.53 -8.16
C LYS A 104 -18.00 1.33 -8.10
N PHE A 105 -16.98 0.79 -7.45
CA PHE A 105 -15.65 1.39 -7.36
C PHE A 105 -14.80 1.05 -8.59
N VAL A 106 -13.86 1.93 -8.92
CA VAL A 106 -12.78 1.64 -9.87
C VAL A 106 -11.56 1.06 -9.16
N ILE A 107 -11.42 1.36 -7.86
CA ILE A 107 -10.40 0.79 -6.96
C ILE A 107 -11.06 0.54 -5.62
N VAL A 108 -10.86 -0.65 -5.08
CA VAL A 108 -11.20 -0.98 -3.69
C VAL A 108 -9.97 -1.52 -2.97
N GLN A 109 -9.60 -0.91 -1.85
CA GLN A 109 -8.61 -1.45 -0.93
C GLN A 109 -9.30 -2.37 0.08
N SER A 110 -8.66 -3.47 0.46
CA SER A 110 -9.09 -4.26 1.60
C SER A 110 -8.86 -3.52 2.92
N GLN A 111 -9.53 -3.93 3.96
CA GLN A 111 -9.10 -3.65 5.33
C GLN A 111 -7.84 -4.48 5.64
N LEU A 112 -7.02 -3.99 6.57
CA LEU A 112 -5.82 -4.68 7.01
C LEU A 112 -6.02 -5.29 8.39
N LYS A 113 -5.48 -6.50 8.61
CA LYS A 113 -5.37 -7.16 9.91
C LYS A 113 -3.93 -7.64 10.13
N SER A 114 -3.51 -7.77 11.37
CA SER A 114 -2.19 -8.33 11.70
C SER A 114 -2.14 -9.84 11.47
N PHE A 115 -1.00 -10.35 11.04
CA PHE A 115 -0.76 -11.78 10.83
C PHE A 115 0.18 -12.41 11.85
N SER A 116 0.97 -11.63 12.58
CA SER A 116 2.05 -12.12 13.44
C SER A 116 1.86 -11.79 14.92
N ASN A 117 2.74 -12.34 15.77
CA ASN A 117 2.81 -12.02 17.19
C ASN A 117 3.01 -10.51 17.41
N MET A 118 2.24 -9.96 18.35
CA MET A 118 2.01 -8.54 18.47
C MET A 118 2.90 -7.92 19.54
N ASN A 119 4.02 -7.30 19.15
CA ASN A 119 4.70 -6.35 20.01
C ASN A 119 3.88 -5.03 20.14
N TRP A 120 4.31 -4.08 20.94
CA TRP A 120 3.54 -2.85 21.16
C TRP A 120 3.40 -1.97 19.88
N MET A 121 4.40 -1.99 19.00
CA MET A 121 4.34 -1.27 17.72
C MET A 121 3.34 -1.88 16.76
N ASN A 122 3.33 -3.21 16.63
CA ASN A 122 2.38 -3.97 15.83
C ASN A 122 0.94 -3.71 16.32
N ARG A 123 0.73 -3.77 17.64
CA ARG A 123 -0.56 -3.41 18.26
C ARG A 123 -0.95 -1.96 17.97
N GLY A 124 0.02 -1.05 18.00
CA GLY A 124 -0.18 0.35 17.67
C GLY A 124 -0.61 0.56 16.23
N GLU A 125 0.03 -0.12 15.28
CA GLU A 125 -0.30 -0.06 13.85
C GLU A 125 -1.69 -0.65 13.57
N GLU A 126 -2.01 -1.81 14.13
CA GLU A 126 -3.34 -2.42 13.97
C GLU A 126 -4.45 -1.57 14.58
N GLN A 127 -4.25 -1.06 15.79
CA GLN A 127 -5.21 -0.15 16.40
C GLN A 127 -5.39 1.15 15.60
N MET A 128 -4.32 1.63 14.95
CA MET A 128 -4.37 2.80 14.06
C MET A 128 -5.17 2.47 12.79
N TRP A 129 -4.97 1.28 12.20
CA TRP A 129 -5.81 0.83 11.08
C TRP A 129 -7.28 0.80 11.44
N ASP A 130 -7.66 0.20 12.58
CA ASP A 130 -9.05 0.13 13.05
C ASP A 130 -9.67 1.51 13.26
N LEU A 131 -8.90 2.48 13.75
CA LEU A 131 -9.42 3.81 14.07
C LEU A 131 -9.57 4.72 12.83
N PHE A 132 -8.72 4.56 11.81
CA PHE A 132 -8.60 5.56 10.76
C PHE A 132 -8.67 4.99 9.33
N HIS A 133 -8.30 3.71 9.13
CA HIS A 133 -8.22 3.10 7.81
C HIS A 133 -9.31 2.04 7.57
N ASN A 134 -9.48 1.08 8.47
CA ASN A 134 -10.41 -0.04 8.33
C ASN A 134 -11.89 0.37 8.48
N ILE A 135 -12.33 1.39 7.77
CA ILE A 135 -13.72 1.86 7.78
C ILE A 135 -14.25 1.74 6.35
N PRO A 136 -15.12 0.76 6.05
CA PRO A 136 -15.64 0.55 4.70
C PRO A 136 -16.37 1.77 4.12
N GLY A 137 -16.39 1.82 2.80
CA GLY A 137 -17.08 2.85 2.03
C GLY A 137 -16.16 3.80 1.28
N PRO A 138 -16.70 4.83 0.62
CA PRO A 138 -15.91 5.82 -0.11
C PRO A 138 -14.92 6.54 0.79
N LYS A 139 -13.71 6.80 0.28
CA LYS A 139 -12.62 7.45 1.03
C LYS A 139 -11.96 8.53 0.18
N GLN A 140 -11.38 9.52 0.84
CA GLN A 140 -10.51 10.51 0.18
C GLN A 140 -9.11 9.97 -0.08
N MET A 141 -8.65 9.01 0.72
CA MET A 141 -7.35 8.39 0.63
C MET A 141 -7.47 6.90 0.94
N ILE A 142 -6.84 6.08 0.11
CA ILE A 142 -6.69 4.63 0.27
C ILE A 142 -5.25 4.25 -0.09
N GLY A 143 -4.80 3.06 0.33
CA GLY A 143 -3.57 2.45 -0.18
C GLY A 143 -3.81 1.79 -1.55
N VAL A 144 -2.73 1.45 -2.21
CA VAL A 144 -2.73 0.81 -3.53
C VAL A 144 -2.57 -0.70 -3.48
N ALA A 145 -2.22 -1.26 -2.32
CA ALA A 145 -2.13 -2.69 -2.04
C ALA A 145 -2.46 -2.95 -0.55
N PRO A 146 -3.12 -4.06 -0.19
CA PRO A 146 -3.81 -5.00 -1.07
C PRO A 146 -5.10 -4.35 -1.63
N ALA A 147 -5.25 -4.33 -2.94
CA ALA A 147 -6.37 -3.64 -3.59
C ALA A 147 -6.77 -4.32 -4.92
N MET A 148 -8.05 -4.17 -5.30
CA MET A 148 -8.59 -4.60 -6.58
C MET A 148 -8.89 -3.38 -7.45
N TYR A 149 -8.54 -3.47 -8.73
CA TYR A 149 -8.68 -2.42 -9.71
C TYR A 149 -9.54 -2.87 -10.90
N ARG A 150 -10.30 -1.93 -11.48
CA ARG A 150 -10.73 -2.05 -12.87
C ARG A 150 -9.58 -1.60 -13.77
N LYS A 151 -9.10 -2.46 -14.67
CA LYS A 151 -7.98 -2.16 -15.56
C LYS A 151 -8.16 -0.87 -16.36
N SER A 152 -9.39 -0.58 -16.76
CA SER A 152 -9.72 0.63 -17.55
C SER A 152 -9.33 1.95 -16.86
N ILE A 153 -9.12 1.96 -15.53
CA ILE A 153 -8.66 3.19 -14.87
C ILE A 153 -7.25 3.60 -15.33
N PHE A 154 -6.42 2.65 -15.73
CA PHE A 154 -5.05 2.91 -16.19
C PHE A 154 -4.97 3.51 -17.60
N GLU A 155 -6.07 3.58 -18.34
CA GLU A 155 -6.19 4.39 -19.56
C GLU A 155 -6.30 5.90 -19.24
N ARG A 156 -6.68 6.24 -18.00
CA ARG A 156 -6.93 7.62 -17.55
C ARG A 156 -5.82 8.16 -16.64
N ILE A 157 -5.14 7.29 -15.91
CA ILE A 157 -4.11 7.67 -14.94
C ILE A 157 -3.10 6.54 -14.75
N LEU A 158 -1.82 6.90 -14.73
CA LEU A 158 -0.71 5.98 -14.47
C LEU A 158 0.00 6.35 -13.17
N PHE A 159 0.72 5.41 -12.59
CA PHE A 159 1.68 5.71 -11.52
C PHE A 159 2.77 6.64 -12.05
N ASP A 160 3.27 7.54 -11.21
CA ASP A 160 4.29 8.52 -11.58
C ASP A 160 5.62 8.16 -10.93
N ASP A 161 6.57 7.67 -11.72
CA ASP A 161 7.88 7.18 -11.27
C ASP A 161 8.82 8.25 -10.73
N ARG A 162 8.43 9.53 -10.82
CA ARG A 162 9.13 10.64 -10.14
C ARG A 162 8.98 10.58 -8.63
N ILE A 163 8.00 9.83 -8.12
CA ILE A 163 7.93 9.42 -6.71
C ILE A 163 8.79 8.17 -6.56
N THR A 164 9.98 8.34 -5.98
CA THR A 164 11.03 7.30 -6.01
C THR A 164 11.09 6.44 -4.76
N LYS A 165 10.46 6.87 -3.66
CA LYS A 165 10.54 6.17 -2.36
C LYS A 165 9.23 5.47 -2.03
N THR A 166 8.35 6.16 -1.36
CA THR A 166 7.02 5.70 -0.98
C THR A 166 6.06 6.88 -1.17
N ILE A 167 4.81 6.74 -0.73
CA ILE A 167 3.77 7.77 -0.96
C ILE A 167 3.34 7.79 -2.45
N ASP A 168 3.71 6.76 -3.20
CA ASP A 168 3.19 6.51 -4.54
C ASP A 168 1.66 6.30 -4.52
N ASP A 169 1.13 5.68 -3.46
CA ASP A 169 -0.29 5.59 -3.17
C ASP A 169 -0.93 6.98 -2.97
N THR A 170 -0.33 7.81 -2.13
CA THR A 170 -0.82 9.16 -1.86
C THR A 170 -0.82 10.02 -3.13
N ASP A 171 0.24 9.96 -3.93
CA ASP A 171 0.32 10.66 -5.21
C ASP A 171 -0.73 10.16 -6.21
N PHE A 172 -0.80 8.85 -6.38
CA PHE A 172 -1.73 8.23 -7.31
C PHE A 172 -3.19 8.55 -6.96
N ILE A 173 -3.59 8.33 -5.70
CA ILE A 173 -4.96 8.59 -5.23
C ILE A 173 -5.27 10.09 -5.24
N TYR A 174 -4.32 10.96 -4.91
CA TYR A 174 -4.52 12.39 -5.03
C TYR A 174 -4.80 12.84 -6.48
N ARG A 175 -4.07 12.30 -7.46
CA ARG A 175 -4.32 12.59 -8.88
C ARG A 175 -5.63 11.95 -9.36
N LEU A 176 -5.91 10.72 -8.92
CA LEU A 176 -7.15 10.00 -9.20
C LEU A 176 -8.39 10.78 -8.72
N SER A 177 -8.33 11.36 -7.51
CA SER A 177 -9.43 12.13 -6.92
C SER A 177 -9.83 13.38 -7.72
N ARG A 178 -9.04 13.77 -8.69
CA ARG A 178 -9.30 14.92 -9.58
C ARG A 178 -9.95 14.53 -10.90
N LEU A 179 -10.06 13.24 -11.17
CA LEU A 179 -10.78 12.75 -12.33
C LEU A 179 -12.29 12.79 -12.07
N PRO A 180 -13.11 13.22 -13.02
CA PRO A 180 -14.55 13.18 -12.88
C PRO A 180 -15.04 11.73 -12.86
N ASP A 181 -16.16 11.50 -12.17
CA ASP A 181 -16.90 10.24 -12.12
C ASP A 181 -16.12 9.02 -11.62
N VAL A 182 -15.07 9.25 -10.83
CA VAL A 182 -14.26 8.19 -10.23
C VAL A 182 -14.69 7.96 -8.78
N ARG A 183 -15.02 6.71 -8.46
CA ARG A 183 -15.35 6.27 -7.11
C ARG A 183 -14.36 5.20 -6.65
N TYR A 184 -13.85 5.35 -5.46
CA TYR A 184 -12.94 4.40 -4.83
C TYR A 184 -13.13 4.41 -3.31
N GLY A 185 -12.64 3.37 -2.63
CA GLY A 185 -12.82 3.28 -1.19
C GLY A 185 -12.23 2.03 -0.58
N ILE A 186 -12.70 1.72 0.62
CA ILE A 186 -12.32 0.52 1.38
C ILE A 186 -13.49 -0.46 1.38
N GLY A 187 -13.19 -1.73 1.11
CA GLY A 187 -14.13 -2.83 1.12
C GLY A 187 -14.36 -3.42 2.51
N ASN A 188 -15.15 -4.49 2.56
CA ASN A 188 -15.36 -5.27 3.78
C ASN A 188 -14.33 -6.40 3.94
N THR A 189 -13.70 -6.82 2.84
CA THR A 189 -12.66 -7.85 2.83
C THR A 189 -11.48 -7.45 3.71
N LYS A 190 -10.96 -8.39 4.52
CA LYS A 190 -9.83 -8.16 5.43
C LYS A 190 -8.67 -9.07 5.03
N ILE A 191 -7.57 -8.46 4.58
CA ILE A 191 -6.35 -9.18 4.23
C ILE A 191 -5.30 -8.96 5.31
N ALA A 192 -4.62 -10.04 5.71
CA ALA A 192 -3.59 -9.96 6.72
C ALA A 192 -2.28 -9.43 6.13
N GLN A 193 -1.57 -8.62 6.93
CA GLN A 193 -0.25 -8.08 6.62
C GLN A 193 0.75 -8.48 7.70
N LEU A 194 1.94 -8.90 7.27
CA LEU A 194 3.06 -9.10 8.16
C LEU A 194 3.60 -7.76 8.65
N HIS A 195 3.87 -7.70 9.94
CA HIS A 195 4.57 -6.56 10.52
C HIS A 195 6.09 -6.76 10.51
N THR A 196 6.81 -5.69 10.73
CA THR A 196 8.22 -5.77 11.09
C THR A 196 8.34 -6.20 12.55
N ASP A 197 9.33 -7.04 12.85
CA ASP A 197 9.52 -7.56 14.22
C ASP A 197 10.34 -6.60 15.09
N ALA A 198 11.23 -5.83 14.48
CA ALA A 198 12.15 -4.96 15.20
C ALA A 198 11.71 -3.49 15.21
N TYR A 199 11.81 -2.85 16.37
CA TYR A 199 11.61 -1.41 16.53
C TYR A 199 12.43 -0.57 15.53
N ARG A 200 13.68 -0.98 15.27
CA ARG A 200 14.57 -0.31 14.30
C ARG A 200 13.96 -0.25 12.91
N ASP A 201 13.21 -1.26 12.50
CA ASP A 201 12.63 -1.30 11.15
C ASP A 201 11.41 -0.40 11.03
N TYR A 202 10.64 -0.23 12.11
CA TYR A 202 9.62 0.84 12.18
C TYR A 202 10.22 2.23 12.02
N ILE A 203 11.35 2.52 12.67
CA ILE A 203 12.03 3.81 12.51
C ILE A 203 12.50 4.02 11.07
N LYS A 204 13.05 2.97 10.41
CA LYS A 204 13.41 3.01 8.99
C LYS A 204 12.18 3.26 8.10
N LYS A 205 11.07 2.54 8.37
CA LYS A 205 9.79 2.69 7.67
C LYS A 205 9.26 4.13 7.79
N PHE A 206 9.23 4.69 9.00
CA PHE A 206 8.76 6.07 9.21
C PHE A 206 9.68 7.12 8.56
N LYS A 207 10.98 6.90 8.61
CA LYS A 207 11.95 7.73 7.86
C LYS A 207 11.67 7.68 6.36
N TRP A 208 11.46 6.50 5.81
CA TRP A 208 11.17 6.28 4.41
C TRP A 208 9.87 7.00 3.99
N TYR A 209 8.81 6.89 4.80
CA TYR A 209 7.57 7.64 4.60
C TYR A 209 7.80 9.15 4.64
N GLY A 210 8.56 9.67 5.61
CA GLY A 210 8.83 11.10 5.69
C GLY A 210 9.61 11.67 4.49
N ILE A 211 10.50 10.87 3.90
CA ILE A 211 11.17 11.24 2.65
C ILE A 211 10.15 11.36 1.51
N GLY A 212 9.26 10.38 1.37
CA GLY A 212 8.19 10.42 0.37
C GLY A 212 7.21 11.59 0.60
N ASP A 213 6.86 11.91 1.85
CA ASP A 213 6.06 13.09 2.17
C ASP A 213 6.69 14.38 1.65
N GLY A 214 8.02 14.50 1.77
CA GLY A 214 8.79 15.62 1.21
C GLY A 214 8.74 15.64 -0.32
N GLU A 215 8.91 14.50 -0.99
CA GLU A 215 8.79 14.40 -2.46
C GLU A 215 7.39 14.80 -2.93
N PHE A 216 6.35 14.35 -2.22
CA PHE A 216 4.97 14.71 -2.52
C PHE A 216 4.72 16.22 -2.36
N CYS A 217 5.22 16.85 -1.30
CA CYS A 217 5.08 18.30 -1.10
C CYS A 217 5.80 19.11 -2.17
N ILE A 218 6.95 18.65 -2.65
CA ILE A 218 7.69 19.32 -3.74
C ILE A 218 6.90 19.22 -5.03
N LYS A 219 6.36 18.06 -5.35
CA LYS A 219 5.55 17.81 -6.54
C LYS A 219 4.21 18.54 -6.51
N HIS A 220 3.54 18.54 -5.36
CA HIS A 220 2.20 19.12 -5.15
C HIS A 220 2.24 20.27 -4.13
N ARG A 221 2.84 21.39 -4.51
CA ARG A 221 3.05 22.56 -3.60
C ARG A 221 1.78 23.04 -2.92
N ASN A 222 0.65 22.98 -3.62
CA ASN A 222 -0.66 23.34 -3.06
C ASN A 222 -1.15 22.41 -1.95
N ARG A 223 -0.56 21.22 -1.83
CA ARG A 223 -0.87 20.24 -0.77
C ARG A 223 0.06 20.35 0.44
N ALA A 224 1.18 21.08 0.30
CA ALA A 224 2.14 21.22 1.39
C ALA A 224 1.50 21.70 2.70
N PRO A 225 0.64 22.74 2.77
CA PRO A 225 0.02 23.15 4.03
C PRO A 225 -0.79 22.04 4.70
N SER A 226 -1.55 21.25 3.91
CA SER A 226 -2.34 20.16 4.46
C SER A 226 -1.47 19.01 4.95
N MET A 227 -0.34 18.75 4.31
CA MET A 227 0.61 17.73 4.72
C MET A 227 1.34 18.15 6.01
N TRP A 228 1.75 19.43 6.11
CA TRP A 228 2.29 19.99 7.36
C TRP A 228 1.31 19.85 8.51
N PHE A 229 0.04 20.24 8.31
CA PHE A 229 -0.99 20.05 9.31
C PHE A 229 -1.18 18.58 9.70
N HIS A 230 -1.11 17.68 8.73
CA HIS A 230 -1.24 16.24 8.95
C HIS A 230 -0.12 15.71 9.83
N LEU A 231 1.14 16.05 9.56
CA LEU A 231 2.30 15.51 10.26
C LEU A 231 2.64 16.24 11.57
N LEU A 232 2.30 17.53 11.70
CA LEU A 232 2.62 18.30 12.91
C LEU A 232 1.46 18.38 13.90
N ILE A 233 0.21 18.19 13.44
CA ILE A 233 -0.96 18.34 14.29
C ILE A 233 -1.75 17.03 14.38
N ARG A 234 -2.17 16.45 13.25
CA ARG A 234 -3.03 15.25 13.29
C ARG A 234 -2.31 14.05 13.91
N TYR A 235 -1.14 13.70 13.40
CA TYR A 235 -0.40 12.52 13.87
C TYR A 235 0.09 12.65 15.31
N PRO A 236 0.77 13.73 15.73
CA PRO A 236 1.30 13.80 17.09
C PRO A 236 0.28 14.25 18.14
N LEU A 237 -0.83 14.88 17.76
CA LEU A 237 -1.79 15.42 18.72
C LEU A 237 -3.20 14.82 18.56
N LEU A 238 -3.85 15.02 17.39
CA LEU A 238 -5.26 14.67 17.26
C LEU A 238 -5.51 13.16 17.25
N TYR A 239 -4.65 12.39 16.58
CA TYR A 239 -4.79 10.92 16.52
C TYR A 239 -4.49 10.27 17.87
N PRO A 240 -3.42 10.62 18.61
CA PRO A 240 -3.22 10.15 19.98
C PRO A 240 -4.39 10.46 20.92
N VAL A 241 -4.90 11.69 20.92
CA VAL A 241 -6.06 12.06 21.75
C VAL A 241 -7.27 11.18 21.40
N ARG A 242 -7.60 11.05 20.11
CA ARG A 242 -8.70 10.19 19.68
C ARG A 242 -8.48 8.72 20.05
N ALA A 243 -7.26 8.24 19.94
CA ALA A 243 -6.90 6.87 20.31
C ALA A 243 -7.08 6.62 21.82
N ILE A 244 -6.65 7.54 22.67
CA ILE A 244 -6.83 7.47 24.13
C ILE A 244 -8.33 7.46 24.47
N LEU A 245 -9.12 8.37 23.91
CA LEU A 245 -10.57 8.42 24.11
C LEU A 245 -11.28 7.14 23.68
N LYS A 246 -10.73 6.41 22.69
CA LYS A 246 -11.22 5.11 22.23
C LYS A 246 -10.55 3.92 22.93
N ARG A 247 -9.77 4.14 23.98
CA ARG A 247 -9.01 3.12 24.72
C ARG A 247 -8.04 2.29 23.86
N LYS A 248 -7.52 2.89 22.79
CA LYS A 248 -6.54 2.31 21.87
C LYS A 248 -5.15 2.91 22.14
N ILE A 249 -4.62 2.67 23.34
CA ILE A 249 -3.43 3.36 23.87
C ILE A 249 -2.16 3.10 23.03
N TYR A 250 -2.01 1.91 22.42
CA TYR A 250 -0.87 1.61 21.58
C TYR A 250 -0.88 2.45 20.29
N ALA A 251 -2.07 2.72 19.71
CA ALA A 251 -2.19 3.62 18.58
C ALA A 251 -1.78 5.06 18.93
N ALA A 252 -2.00 5.51 20.17
CA ALA A 252 -1.58 6.84 20.59
C ALA A 252 -0.05 7.01 20.50
N GLY A 253 0.71 6.08 21.09
CA GLY A 253 2.17 6.08 21.02
C GLY A 253 2.70 5.90 19.59
N TYR A 254 2.09 4.99 18.84
CA TYR A 254 2.45 4.71 17.45
C TYR A 254 2.27 5.96 16.56
N CYS A 255 1.10 6.61 16.60
CA CYS A 255 0.83 7.82 15.82
C CYS A 255 1.73 8.98 16.20
N PHE A 256 1.97 9.18 17.50
CA PHE A 256 2.87 10.23 18.00
C PHE A 256 4.28 10.05 17.42
N LEU A 257 4.86 8.86 17.57
CA LEU A 257 6.21 8.55 17.10
C LEU A 257 6.32 8.66 15.58
N GLN A 258 5.35 8.08 14.87
CA GLN A 258 5.28 8.14 13.42
C GLN A 258 5.22 9.59 12.91
N GLY A 259 4.39 10.43 13.53
CA GLY A 259 4.23 11.83 13.16
C GLY A 259 5.53 12.61 13.28
N LEU A 260 6.21 12.48 14.42
CA LEU A 260 7.49 13.19 14.67
C LEU A 260 8.59 12.78 13.69
N ILE A 261 8.76 11.47 13.46
CA ILE A 261 9.81 10.98 12.57
C ILE A 261 9.53 11.38 11.12
N ARG A 262 8.30 11.22 10.66
CA ARG A 262 7.89 11.61 9.30
C ARG A 262 8.07 13.11 9.08
N ALA A 263 7.60 13.95 10.01
CA ALA A 263 7.75 15.41 9.92
C ALA A 263 9.22 15.82 9.79
N ARG A 264 10.11 15.27 10.64
CA ARG A 264 11.56 15.54 10.54
C ARG A 264 12.11 15.25 9.16
N TRP A 265 11.82 14.08 8.59
CA TRP A 265 12.37 13.68 7.30
C TRP A 265 11.71 14.38 6.12
N MET A 266 10.45 14.77 6.23
CA MET A 266 9.80 15.65 5.25
C MET A 266 10.53 17.00 5.15
N VAL A 267 10.87 17.63 6.30
CA VAL A 267 11.67 18.87 6.33
C VAL A 267 13.01 18.67 5.66
N VAL A 268 13.76 17.66 6.10
CA VAL A 268 15.11 17.37 5.55
C VAL A 268 15.06 17.18 4.03
N THR A 269 14.06 16.47 3.52
CA THR A 269 13.91 16.24 2.07
C THR A 269 13.54 17.52 1.33
N SER A 270 12.62 18.31 1.88
CA SER A 270 12.20 19.57 1.28
C SER A 270 13.37 20.59 1.19
N MET A 271 14.21 20.65 2.22
CA MET A 271 15.39 21.54 2.22
C MET A 271 16.46 21.08 1.22
N LYS A 272 16.75 19.78 1.11
CA LYS A 272 17.79 19.25 0.20
C LYS A 272 17.48 19.44 -1.28
N LYS A 273 16.21 19.53 -1.66
CA LYS A 273 15.79 19.74 -3.06
C LYS A 273 15.51 21.22 -3.37
N ALA A 274 15.58 22.09 -2.38
CA ALA A 274 15.49 23.55 -2.56
C ALA A 274 16.87 24.23 -2.67
N ALA A 275 17.94 23.53 -2.25
CA ALA A 275 19.35 23.90 -2.43
C ALA A 275 19.93 23.25 -3.69
#